data_2fe2c633f95f529c1c5d3507a6128c54
#
_entry.id   2fe2c633f95f529c1c5d3507a6128c54
#
_cell.length_a   1.000
_cell.length_b   1.000
_cell.length_c   1.000
_cell.angle_alpha   90.00
_cell.angle_beta   90.00
_cell.angle_gamma   90.00
#
_symmetry.space_group_name_H-M   'P 1'
#
loop_
_entity.id
_entity.type
_entity.pdbx_description
1 polymer ?
#
loop_
_entity_poly.entity_id
_entity_poly.type
_entity_poly.pdbx_seq_one_letter_code
_entity_poly.pdbx_strand_id
1 'polypeptide(L)'
;MNTGHNRFAFFSAIFLTLVICAAPSLAQDKKALVGGTLINGLGSTPLQDSVILVSGDIIEKVGTVETLPVPDGYEVISTEAMSVMPGLWDMHVHLMITGHSDYSYWHPAYKDRFASEIMPASAVQLLLAGVTSARDLGAPLEDTLSVKERLESGEIPGPRMFWSGPFIQKESYPGTEMYRWGVDGPRDAREKVKRLADAGMDVIKLIDHDLMTLEEAQAVVDEAHKHGMNVVAHAHRPPEIRRGLEIGIDNFEHTGLSASPEYPDDVMRMLKERAAASMIVDDPLYWTPTVEGLWNFVDTRDNPEKLDSNCWYRGLEQSTIDDIKASIAHPDELTYTLLTPKRKGTLKKKIAQLRESGVVMMIGTDSGIPMKFHCQSTWNELDVWVRVMGIPAMEAIQAATFWPAKFMGVDEQLGSVVAGR
;
A
#
# COMPACT_ATOMS: atom_id res chain seq x y z
N MET A 1 -56.12 76.24 36.15
CA MET A 1 -56.60 74.86 35.94
C MET A 1 -55.56 74.24 35.12
N ASN A 2 -54.71 73.44 35.77
CA ASN A 2 -53.62 72.78 35.05
C ASN A 2 -53.27 71.50 35.80
N THR A 3 -53.57 70.38 35.17
CA THR A 3 -53.35 69.06 35.70
C THR A 3 -52.08 68.53 35.10
N GLY A 4 -51.06 68.40 35.94
CA GLY A 4 -49.79 67.77 35.57
C GLY A 4 -49.87 66.22 35.68
N HIS A 5 -49.40 65.57 34.66
CA HIS A 5 -49.23 64.12 34.67
C HIS A 5 -47.75 63.78 34.87
N ASN A 6 -47.42 63.19 36.00
CA ASN A 6 -46.13 62.52 36.30
C ASN A 6 -46.08 61.19 35.58
N ARG A 7 -45.09 60.96 34.71
CA ARG A 7 -44.74 59.67 34.17
C ARG A 7 -43.50 59.12 34.90
N PHE A 8 -43.70 58.08 35.66
CA PHE A 8 -42.60 57.27 36.24
C PHE A 8 -42.06 56.32 35.12
N ALA A 9 -40.77 56.44 34.80
CA ALA A 9 -40.09 55.52 33.93
C ALA A 9 -39.48 54.40 34.79
N PHE A 10 -39.93 53.19 34.61
CA PHE A 10 -39.30 51.98 35.16
C PHE A 10 -38.13 51.54 34.26
N PHE A 11 -36.92 51.63 34.75
CA PHE A 11 -35.74 51.00 34.12
C PHE A 11 -35.67 49.54 34.59
N SER A 12 -35.99 48.57 33.74
CA SER A 12 -35.73 47.16 33.93
C SER A 12 -34.30 46.86 33.47
N ALA A 13 -33.41 46.61 34.44
CA ALA A 13 -32.07 46.09 34.13
C ALA A 13 -32.17 44.58 33.85
N ILE A 14 -31.94 44.19 32.59
CA ILE A 14 -31.81 42.77 32.21
C ILE A 14 -30.38 42.36 32.52
N PHE A 15 -30.18 41.53 33.54
CA PHE A 15 -28.93 40.81 33.80
C PHE A 15 -28.81 39.64 32.82
N LEU A 16 -27.96 39.80 31.82
CA LEU A 16 -27.60 38.74 30.91
C LEU A 16 -26.53 37.84 31.57
N THR A 17 -26.94 36.73 32.13
CA THR A 17 -26.02 35.73 32.72
C THR A 17 -25.42 34.94 31.57
N LEU A 18 -24.14 35.24 31.26
CA LEU A 18 -23.35 34.47 30.30
C LEU A 18 -23.02 33.12 30.92
N VAL A 19 -23.76 32.07 30.56
CA VAL A 19 -23.39 30.67 30.91
C VAL A 19 -22.29 30.27 29.94
N ILE A 20 -21.02 30.33 30.40
CA ILE A 20 -19.88 29.74 29.70
C ILE A 20 -20.03 28.24 29.86
N CYS A 21 -20.63 27.55 28.88
CA CYS A 21 -20.51 26.11 28.74
C CYS A 21 -19.03 25.82 28.38
N ALA A 22 -18.24 25.46 29.37
CA ALA A 22 -16.96 24.80 29.12
C ALA A 22 -17.29 23.48 28.46
N ALA A 23 -17.05 23.38 27.14
CA ALA A 23 -17.03 22.10 26.45
C ALA A 23 -16.01 21.20 27.20
N PRO A 24 -16.33 19.94 27.53
CA PRO A 24 -15.34 19.05 28.07
C PRO A 24 -14.18 18.98 27.07
N SER A 25 -13.01 19.43 27.49
CA SER A 25 -11.77 19.13 26.78
C SER A 25 -11.68 17.60 26.77
N LEU A 26 -11.87 16.99 25.62
CA LEU A 26 -11.51 15.59 25.43
C LEU A 26 -10.03 15.52 25.76
N ALA A 27 -9.70 14.92 26.90
CA ALA A 27 -8.32 14.70 27.28
C ALA A 27 -7.69 13.93 26.13
N GLN A 28 -6.68 14.54 25.49
CA GLN A 28 -6.00 13.94 24.36
C GLN A 28 -5.37 12.62 24.88
N ASP A 29 -5.63 11.51 24.18
CA ASP A 29 -5.10 10.20 24.55
C ASP A 29 -3.57 10.25 24.45
N LYS A 30 -2.89 10.20 25.62
CA LYS A 30 -1.43 10.34 25.71
C LYS A 30 -0.81 9.01 26.09
N LYS A 31 0.10 8.51 25.24
CA LYS A 31 0.80 7.24 25.43
C LYS A 31 2.30 7.42 25.39
N ALA A 32 3.00 6.68 26.26
CA ALA A 32 4.46 6.59 26.27
C ALA A 32 4.88 5.15 26.05
N LEU A 33 5.55 4.86 24.93
CA LEU A 33 6.20 3.58 24.68
C LEU A 33 7.60 3.62 25.30
N VAL A 34 7.91 2.71 26.22
CA VAL A 34 9.11 2.84 27.09
C VAL A 34 9.93 1.54 27.14
N GLY A 35 11.24 1.63 26.93
CA GLY A 35 12.24 0.59 27.21
C GLY A 35 12.63 -0.29 26.05
N GLY A 36 11.96 -0.16 24.90
CA GLY A 36 12.26 -0.96 23.69
C GLY A 36 13.41 -0.43 22.86
N THR A 37 13.80 -1.20 21.86
CA THR A 37 14.72 -0.76 20.81
C THR A 37 13.97 -0.09 19.68
N LEU A 38 14.16 1.21 19.47
CA LEU A 38 13.54 1.93 18.37
C LEU A 38 14.34 1.77 17.09
N ILE A 39 13.67 1.29 16.03
CA ILE A 39 14.11 1.29 14.64
C ILE A 39 13.26 2.34 13.90
N ASN A 40 13.76 3.53 13.69
CA ASN A 40 12.94 4.69 13.29
C ASN A 40 12.51 4.72 11.80
N GLY A 41 12.91 3.75 10.99
CA GLY A 41 12.60 3.69 9.55
C GLY A 41 13.52 4.51 8.64
N LEU A 42 14.40 5.36 9.18
CA LEU A 42 15.29 6.23 8.39
C LEU A 42 16.70 5.66 8.16
N GLY A 43 16.95 4.42 8.56
CA GLY A 43 18.26 3.79 8.39
C GLY A 43 19.31 4.21 9.42
N SER A 44 18.93 4.94 10.47
CA SER A 44 19.86 5.29 11.56
C SER A 44 20.13 4.07 12.47
N THR A 45 21.19 4.17 13.28
CA THR A 45 21.47 3.18 14.33
C THR A 45 20.26 3.04 15.26
N PRO A 46 19.78 1.82 15.55
CA PRO A 46 18.68 1.58 16.49
C PRO A 46 18.94 2.21 17.86
N LEU A 47 17.95 2.90 18.40
CA LEU A 47 18.02 3.56 19.71
C LEU A 47 17.56 2.58 20.79
N GLN A 48 18.47 2.20 21.68
CA GLN A 48 18.17 1.34 22.83
C GLN A 48 17.44 2.12 23.93
N ASP A 49 16.68 1.41 24.77
CA ASP A 49 15.97 1.97 25.92
C ASP A 49 15.13 3.21 25.54
N SER A 50 14.45 3.12 24.41
CA SER A 50 13.74 4.24 23.81
C SER A 50 12.52 4.67 24.62
N VAL A 51 12.23 5.97 24.58
CA VAL A 51 10.98 6.57 25.04
C VAL A 51 10.36 7.32 23.87
N ILE A 52 9.10 6.98 23.56
CA ILE A 52 8.33 7.62 22.48
C ILE A 52 7.06 8.17 23.10
N LEU A 53 6.91 9.50 23.10
CA LEU A 53 5.72 10.17 23.62
C LEU A 53 4.76 10.45 22.46
N VAL A 54 3.52 9.95 22.57
CA VAL A 54 2.46 10.11 21.57
C VAL A 54 1.28 10.84 22.20
N SER A 55 0.72 11.83 21.52
CA SER A 55 -0.46 12.57 21.93
C SER A 55 -1.47 12.59 20.79
N GLY A 56 -2.57 11.88 20.95
CA GLY A 56 -3.50 11.60 19.87
C GLY A 56 -2.81 10.75 18.80
N ASP A 57 -2.69 11.29 17.60
CA ASP A 57 -2.07 10.65 16.42
C ASP A 57 -0.66 11.19 16.09
N ILE A 58 -0.09 12.04 16.97
CA ILE A 58 1.21 12.69 16.73
C ILE A 58 2.26 12.18 17.73
N ILE A 59 3.44 11.85 17.21
CA ILE A 59 4.64 11.59 18.00
C ILE A 59 5.20 12.93 18.49
N GLU A 60 5.04 13.24 19.77
CA GLU A 60 5.51 14.51 20.32
C GLU A 60 7.03 14.56 20.48
N LYS A 61 7.61 13.47 21.03
CA LYS A 61 9.05 13.39 21.32
C LYS A 61 9.56 11.96 21.23
N VAL A 62 10.83 11.85 20.91
CA VAL A 62 11.61 10.60 20.94
C VAL A 62 12.90 10.84 21.70
N GLY A 63 13.25 9.93 22.60
CA GLY A 63 14.47 9.95 23.41
C GLY A 63 14.75 8.59 24.04
N THR A 64 15.50 8.58 25.12
CA THR A 64 15.78 7.38 25.93
C THR A 64 15.30 7.55 27.37
N VAL A 65 15.22 6.44 28.12
CA VAL A 65 14.87 6.47 29.56
C VAL A 65 15.73 7.47 30.35
N GLU A 66 16.98 7.67 29.94
CA GLU A 66 17.90 8.62 30.60
C GLU A 66 17.65 10.07 30.19
N THR A 67 17.21 10.33 28.94
CA THR A 67 17.16 11.69 28.37
C THR A 67 15.75 12.26 28.27
N LEU A 68 14.71 11.41 28.31
CA LEU A 68 13.31 11.80 28.15
C LEU A 68 12.44 11.16 29.24
N PRO A 69 12.29 11.81 30.41
CA PRO A 69 11.35 11.35 31.42
C PRO A 69 9.92 11.42 30.89
N VAL A 70 9.11 10.42 31.26
CA VAL A 70 7.68 10.41 30.89
C VAL A 70 6.94 11.44 31.79
N PRO A 71 6.25 12.43 31.20
CA PRO A 71 5.47 13.39 31.96
C PRO A 71 4.23 12.74 32.60
N ASP A 72 3.69 13.39 33.66
CA ASP A 72 2.42 12.98 34.25
C ASP A 72 1.28 13.00 33.22
N GLY A 73 0.35 12.06 33.34
CA GLY A 73 -0.83 11.98 32.47
C GLY A 73 -0.66 11.16 31.18
N TYR A 74 0.52 10.53 30.97
CA TYR A 74 0.71 9.53 29.92
C TYR A 74 0.38 8.13 30.43
N GLU A 75 -0.33 7.35 29.61
CA GLU A 75 -0.40 5.89 29.76
C GLU A 75 0.96 5.30 29.37
N VAL A 76 1.61 4.61 30.31
CA VAL A 76 2.91 3.97 30.04
C VAL A 76 2.70 2.56 29.50
N ILE A 77 3.20 2.32 28.29
CA ILE A 77 3.21 1.01 27.65
C ILE A 77 4.66 0.51 27.64
N SER A 78 4.96 -0.54 28.41
CA SER A 78 6.29 -1.15 28.38
C SER A 78 6.54 -1.83 27.04
N THR A 79 7.67 -1.48 26.44
CA THR A 79 8.20 -2.12 25.23
C THR A 79 9.54 -2.82 25.49
N GLU A 80 9.86 -3.10 26.76
CA GLU A 80 11.06 -3.82 27.14
C GLU A 80 11.18 -5.15 26.39
N ALA A 81 12.38 -5.45 25.91
CA ALA A 81 12.69 -6.59 25.06
C ALA A 81 11.95 -6.65 23.69
N MET A 82 11.29 -5.57 23.30
CA MET A 82 10.63 -5.44 22.00
C MET A 82 11.38 -4.47 21.09
N SER A 83 11.14 -4.60 19.78
CA SER A 83 11.52 -3.59 18.81
C SER A 83 10.29 -2.74 18.46
N VAL A 84 10.44 -1.41 18.48
CA VAL A 84 9.42 -0.46 18.01
C VAL A 84 9.86 0.06 16.66
N MET A 85 8.95 0.03 15.69
CA MET A 85 9.23 0.46 14.32
C MET A 85 7.98 1.12 13.71
N PRO A 86 8.11 1.89 12.60
CA PRO A 86 6.94 2.35 11.87
C PRO A 86 6.08 1.17 11.41
N GLY A 87 4.76 1.40 11.28
CA GLY A 87 3.89 0.41 10.67
C GLY A 87 4.33 0.04 9.26
N LEU A 88 4.17 -1.21 8.88
CA LEU A 88 4.58 -1.71 7.56
C LEU A 88 3.68 -1.15 6.45
N TRP A 89 4.28 -1.00 5.29
CA TRP A 89 3.61 -0.71 4.03
C TRP A 89 3.68 -1.92 3.10
N ASP A 90 2.59 -2.13 2.35
CA ASP A 90 2.56 -3.03 1.20
C ASP A 90 2.15 -2.24 -0.05
N MET A 91 3.09 -2.03 -0.97
CA MET A 91 2.91 -1.16 -2.13
C MET A 91 2.24 -1.87 -3.32
N HIS A 92 1.85 -3.13 -3.16
CA HIS A 92 1.15 -3.87 -4.20
C HIS A 92 0.24 -4.95 -3.60
N VAL A 93 -1.02 -4.63 -3.44
CA VAL A 93 -2.05 -5.59 -3.02
C VAL A 93 -3.25 -5.56 -3.98
N HIS A 94 -4.04 -6.62 -3.96
CA HIS A 94 -5.33 -6.70 -4.64
C HIS A 94 -6.41 -7.14 -3.65
N LEU A 95 -7.16 -6.21 -3.08
CA LEU A 95 -8.15 -6.53 -2.06
C LEU A 95 -9.32 -7.36 -2.60
N MET A 96 -9.66 -7.24 -3.90
CA MET A 96 -10.78 -7.96 -4.53
C MET A 96 -10.53 -9.45 -4.76
N ILE A 97 -9.30 -9.93 -4.54
CA ILE A 97 -8.91 -11.34 -4.66
C ILE A 97 -8.21 -11.79 -3.39
N THR A 98 -8.33 -13.07 -3.04
CA THR A 98 -7.79 -13.60 -1.78
C THR A 98 -7.29 -15.03 -1.92
N GLY A 99 -6.29 -15.25 -2.80
CA GLY A 99 -5.56 -16.50 -2.91
C GLY A 99 -6.24 -17.60 -3.74
N HIS A 100 -7.45 -17.41 -4.26
CA HIS A 100 -8.13 -18.38 -5.13
C HIS A 100 -7.34 -18.60 -6.43
N SER A 101 -7.28 -19.86 -6.89
CA SER A 101 -6.40 -20.24 -8.01
C SER A 101 -6.96 -19.93 -9.40
N ASP A 102 -8.26 -19.79 -9.56
CA ASP A 102 -8.93 -19.57 -10.84
C ASP A 102 -9.63 -18.20 -10.89
N TYR A 103 -9.02 -17.24 -11.58
CA TYR A 103 -9.60 -15.90 -11.78
C TYR A 103 -10.82 -15.91 -12.69
N SER A 104 -10.87 -16.81 -13.68
CA SER A 104 -12.00 -16.89 -14.60
C SER A 104 -13.29 -17.31 -13.89
N TYR A 105 -13.15 -18.14 -12.87
CA TYR A 105 -14.25 -18.51 -11.98
C TYR A 105 -14.50 -17.43 -10.92
N TRP A 106 -13.43 -16.94 -10.26
CA TRP A 106 -13.54 -16.03 -9.11
C TRP A 106 -14.32 -14.76 -9.43
N HIS A 107 -13.96 -14.07 -10.50
CA HIS A 107 -14.58 -12.78 -10.80
C HIS A 107 -16.09 -12.86 -11.00
N PRO A 108 -16.65 -13.73 -11.86
CA PRO A 108 -18.09 -13.84 -12.00
C PRO A 108 -18.78 -14.40 -10.74
N ALA A 109 -18.13 -15.27 -9.98
CA ALA A 109 -18.71 -15.90 -8.80
C ALA A 109 -18.81 -14.94 -7.59
N TYR A 110 -17.84 -14.03 -7.45
CA TYR A 110 -17.68 -13.19 -6.26
C TYR A 110 -17.87 -11.68 -6.51
N LYS A 111 -18.13 -11.23 -7.73
CA LYS A 111 -18.26 -9.80 -8.06
C LYS A 111 -19.26 -9.05 -7.16
N ASP A 112 -20.37 -9.67 -6.79
CA ASP A 112 -21.40 -9.06 -5.95
C ASP A 112 -21.02 -9.08 -4.44
N ARG A 113 -19.88 -9.67 -4.09
CA ARG A 113 -19.34 -9.79 -2.72
C ARG A 113 -18.00 -9.06 -2.55
N PHE A 114 -17.47 -8.41 -3.57
CA PHE A 114 -16.18 -7.70 -3.47
C PHE A 114 -16.23 -6.63 -2.38
N ALA A 115 -17.15 -5.69 -2.45
CA ALA A 115 -17.26 -4.62 -1.46
C ALA A 115 -17.82 -5.07 -0.12
N SER A 116 -18.70 -6.10 -0.08
CA SER A 116 -19.39 -6.51 1.16
C SER A 116 -18.57 -7.48 2.02
N GLU A 117 -17.70 -8.28 1.43
CA GLU A 117 -16.98 -9.35 2.14
C GLU A 117 -15.47 -9.37 1.81
N ILE A 118 -15.12 -9.55 0.52
CA ILE A 118 -13.74 -9.91 0.12
C ILE A 118 -12.76 -8.79 0.43
N MET A 119 -13.02 -7.57 -0.05
CA MET A 119 -12.12 -6.43 0.16
C MET A 119 -12.04 -6.03 1.65
N PRO A 120 -13.14 -5.97 2.42
CA PRO A 120 -13.09 -5.79 3.87
C PRO A 120 -12.24 -6.84 4.59
N ALA A 121 -12.42 -8.13 4.28
CA ALA A 121 -11.64 -9.21 4.87
C ALA A 121 -10.15 -9.08 4.56
N SER A 122 -9.80 -8.78 3.32
CA SER A 122 -8.43 -8.53 2.86
C SER A 122 -7.79 -7.36 3.61
N ALA A 123 -8.51 -6.26 3.81
CA ALA A 123 -8.03 -5.09 4.58
C ALA A 123 -7.77 -5.44 6.06
N VAL A 124 -8.69 -6.17 6.70
CA VAL A 124 -8.50 -6.66 8.08
C VAL A 124 -7.27 -7.56 8.19
N GLN A 125 -7.05 -8.45 7.22
CA GLN A 125 -5.93 -9.37 7.21
C GLN A 125 -4.58 -8.63 7.09
N LEU A 126 -4.49 -7.58 6.25
CA LEU A 126 -3.31 -6.70 6.17
C LEU A 126 -3.02 -6.05 7.52
N LEU A 127 -4.04 -5.47 8.17
CA LEU A 127 -3.87 -4.81 9.45
C LEU A 127 -3.40 -5.78 10.54
N LEU A 128 -3.94 -6.99 10.58
CA LEU A 128 -3.52 -8.06 11.51
C LEU A 128 -2.06 -8.50 11.27
N ALA A 129 -1.54 -8.31 10.06
CA ALA A 129 -0.13 -8.53 9.74
C ALA A 129 0.78 -7.36 10.14
N GLY A 130 0.24 -6.27 10.71
CA GLY A 130 1.01 -5.06 11.04
C GLY A 130 1.26 -4.15 9.84
N VAL A 131 0.57 -4.38 8.73
CA VAL A 131 0.53 -3.48 7.57
C VAL A 131 -0.45 -2.37 7.88
N THR A 132 0.07 -1.16 8.16
CA THR A 132 -0.74 0.00 8.53
C THR A 132 -1.04 0.92 7.36
N SER A 133 -0.35 0.73 6.23
CA SER A 133 -0.63 1.40 4.96
C SER A 133 -0.43 0.45 3.80
N ALA A 134 -1.29 0.52 2.78
CA ALA A 134 -1.16 -0.33 1.60
C ALA A 134 -1.69 0.37 0.34
N ARG A 135 -1.24 -0.10 -0.83
CA ARG A 135 -1.67 0.40 -2.14
C ARG A 135 -2.39 -0.71 -2.90
N ASP A 136 -3.71 -0.58 -3.07
CA ASP A 136 -4.51 -1.46 -3.92
C ASP A 136 -4.33 -1.08 -5.39
N LEU A 137 -3.89 -2.04 -6.19
CA LEU A 137 -3.57 -1.82 -7.60
C LEU A 137 -4.55 -2.50 -8.55
N GLY A 138 -5.82 -2.56 -8.17
CA GLY A 138 -6.86 -2.92 -9.12
C GLY A 138 -8.11 -3.55 -8.52
N ALA A 139 -9.22 -2.83 -8.67
CA ALA A 139 -10.56 -3.31 -8.34
C ALA A 139 -11.61 -2.53 -9.16
N PRO A 140 -12.87 -2.99 -9.25
CA PRO A 140 -13.94 -2.21 -9.85
C PRO A 140 -14.12 -0.87 -9.11
N LEU A 141 -14.37 0.21 -9.87
CA LEU A 141 -14.40 1.56 -9.30
C LEU A 141 -15.45 1.73 -8.19
N GLU A 142 -16.65 1.22 -8.42
CA GLU A 142 -17.77 1.34 -7.46
C GLU A 142 -17.47 0.58 -6.16
N ASP A 143 -16.90 -0.63 -6.25
CA ASP A 143 -16.48 -1.41 -5.09
C ASP A 143 -15.35 -0.70 -4.33
N THR A 144 -14.37 -0.15 -5.06
CA THR A 144 -13.27 0.63 -4.50
C THR A 144 -13.80 1.82 -3.69
N LEU A 145 -14.71 2.61 -4.27
CA LEU A 145 -15.30 3.79 -3.62
C LEU A 145 -16.09 3.41 -2.35
N SER A 146 -16.88 2.34 -2.43
CA SER A 146 -17.65 1.84 -1.28
C SER A 146 -16.75 1.40 -0.13
N VAL A 147 -15.70 0.65 -0.42
CA VAL A 147 -14.77 0.18 0.62
C VAL A 147 -13.90 1.30 1.16
N LYS A 148 -13.47 2.25 0.30
CA LYS A 148 -12.72 3.45 0.69
C LYS A 148 -13.49 4.25 1.74
N GLU A 149 -14.75 4.59 1.48
CA GLU A 149 -15.61 5.33 2.41
C GLU A 149 -15.74 4.64 3.78
N ARG A 150 -15.93 3.32 3.78
CA ARG A 150 -16.10 2.53 4.99
C ARG A 150 -14.81 2.36 5.80
N LEU A 151 -13.66 2.30 5.15
CA LEU A 151 -12.34 2.33 5.82
C LEU A 151 -12.07 3.71 6.40
N GLU A 152 -12.29 4.79 5.64
CA GLU A 152 -12.05 6.17 6.07
C GLU A 152 -12.97 6.60 7.22
N SER A 153 -14.22 6.13 7.23
CA SER A 153 -15.16 6.36 8.34
C SER A 153 -14.89 5.51 9.58
N GLY A 154 -14.03 4.48 9.47
CA GLY A 154 -13.78 3.51 10.54
C GLY A 154 -14.88 2.49 10.73
N GLU A 155 -15.83 2.36 9.79
CA GLU A 155 -16.87 1.32 9.82
C GLU A 155 -16.23 -0.08 9.74
N ILE A 156 -15.20 -0.24 8.91
CA ILE A 156 -14.40 -1.45 8.84
C ILE A 156 -12.96 -1.15 9.27
N PRO A 157 -12.33 -2.01 10.08
CA PRO A 157 -10.92 -1.87 10.42
C PRO A 157 -10.04 -2.26 9.22
N GLY A 158 -8.98 -1.50 9.00
CA GLY A 158 -8.00 -1.79 7.96
C GLY A 158 -6.85 -0.78 7.96
N PRO A 159 -5.85 -0.97 7.08
CA PRO A 159 -4.78 -0.02 6.90
C PRO A 159 -5.28 1.28 6.23
N ARG A 160 -4.45 2.33 6.28
CA ARG A 160 -4.60 3.46 5.37
C ARG A 160 -4.35 2.96 3.94
N MET A 161 -5.37 3.08 3.10
CA MET A 161 -5.29 2.56 1.74
C MET A 161 -5.05 3.69 0.73
N PHE A 162 -4.23 3.39 -0.28
CA PHE A 162 -4.04 4.18 -1.49
C PHE A 162 -4.56 3.37 -2.67
N TRP A 163 -5.27 4.00 -3.59
CA TRP A 163 -6.10 3.32 -4.55
C TRP A 163 -5.76 3.66 -5.99
N SER A 164 -5.71 2.66 -6.86
CA SER A 164 -5.68 2.87 -8.30
C SER A 164 -7.07 2.80 -8.94
N GLY A 165 -8.01 2.07 -8.33
CA GLY A 165 -9.23 1.65 -9.01
C GLY A 165 -8.91 0.73 -10.19
N PRO A 166 -9.69 0.77 -11.29
CA PRO A 166 -9.46 -0.06 -12.47
C PRO A 166 -8.10 0.13 -13.11
N PHE A 167 -7.54 -0.95 -13.65
CA PHE A 167 -6.32 -0.91 -14.48
C PHE A 167 -6.60 -0.22 -15.80
N ILE A 168 -5.62 0.48 -16.35
CA ILE A 168 -5.64 0.97 -17.74
C ILE A 168 -4.72 0.08 -18.59
N GLN A 169 -5.23 -0.39 -19.72
CA GLN A 169 -4.50 -1.27 -20.65
C GLN A 169 -5.00 -1.07 -22.08
N LYS A 170 -4.37 -1.72 -23.09
CA LYS A 170 -4.80 -1.55 -24.48
C LYS A 170 -6.20 -2.11 -24.72
N GLU A 171 -6.47 -3.33 -24.26
CA GLU A 171 -7.77 -4.00 -24.44
C GLU A 171 -8.17 -4.71 -23.16
N SER A 172 -9.45 -4.59 -22.78
CA SER A 172 -9.99 -5.36 -21.66
C SER A 172 -10.04 -6.84 -22.03
N TYR A 173 -9.83 -7.71 -21.06
CA TYR A 173 -10.09 -9.14 -21.28
C TYR A 173 -11.59 -9.40 -21.09
N PRO A 174 -12.19 -10.30 -21.90
CA PRO A 174 -13.62 -10.60 -21.78
C PRO A 174 -14.03 -10.97 -20.35
N GLY A 175 -15.08 -10.31 -19.85
CA GLY A 175 -15.60 -10.53 -18.50
C GLY A 175 -14.86 -9.82 -17.37
N THR A 176 -13.88 -8.97 -17.69
CA THR A 176 -13.08 -8.22 -16.70
C THR A 176 -13.18 -6.70 -16.85
N GLU A 177 -14.08 -6.23 -17.69
CA GLU A 177 -14.24 -4.81 -18.09
C GLU A 177 -14.55 -3.92 -16.89
N MET A 178 -15.08 -4.48 -15.80
CA MET A 178 -15.39 -3.74 -14.58
C MET A 178 -14.15 -3.18 -13.87
N TYR A 179 -12.99 -3.82 -14.02
CA TYR A 179 -11.72 -3.40 -13.40
C TYR A 179 -10.54 -3.34 -14.38
N ARG A 180 -10.74 -3.66 -15.68
CA ARG A 180 -9.76 -3.54 -16.74
C ARG A 180 -10.30 -2.62 -17.83
N TRP A 181 -9.81 -1.39 -17.88
CA TRP A 181 -10.26 -0.40 -18.86
C TRP A 181 -9.37 -0.37 -20.07
N GLY A 182 -9.88 -0.85 -21.20
CA GLY A 182 -9.21 -0.76 -22.50
C GLY A 182 -9.14 0.70 -22.99
N VAL A 183 -8.15 1.04 -23.82
CA VAL A 183 -7.95 2.39 -24.37
C VAL A 183 -8.14 2.40 -25.88
N ASP A 184 -8.98 3.33 -26.38
CA ASP A 184 -9.22 3.59 -27.80
C ASP A 184 -8.75 5.03 -28.15
N GLY A 185 -7.45 5.14 -28.32
CA GLY A 185 -6.77 6.38 -28.68
C GLY A 185 -6.43 7.30 -27.48
N PRO A 186 -5.59 8.33 -27.73
CA PRO A 186 -5.07 9.21 -26.67
C PRO A 186 -6.14 10.04 -25.97
N ARG A 187 -7.25 10.38 -26.62
CA ARG A 187 -8.35 11.11 -25.99
C ARG A 187 -9.05 10.25 -24.96
N ASP A 188 -9.40 9.02 -25.31
CA ASP A 188 -10.05 8.07 -24.39
C ASP A 188 -9.15 7.75 -23.19
N ALA A 189 -7.83 7.63 -23.43
CA ALA A 189 -6.84 7.49 -22.37
C ALA A 189 -6.94 8.62 -21.31
N ARG A 190 -6.94 9.89 -21.78
CA ARG A 190 -7.07 11.07 -20.90
C ARG A 190 -8.40 11.10 -20.16
N GLU A 191 -9.51 10.78 -20.86
CA GLU A 191 -10.85 10.75 -20.25
C GLU A 191 -10.94 9.73 -19.12
N LYS A 192 -10.32 8.52 -19.29
CA LYS A 192 -10.26 7.48 -18.26
C LYS A 192 -9.41 7.89 -17.05
N VAL A 193 -8.22 8.44 -17.28
CA VAL A 193 -7.36 8.98 -16.21
C VAL A 193 -8.10 10.08 -15.44
N LYS A 194 -8.70 11.05 -16.16
CA LYS A 194 -9.48 12.10 -15.52
C LYS A 194 -10.63 11.54 -14.67
N ARG A 195 -11.33 10.51 -15.16
CA ARG A 195 -12.40 9.87 -14.39
C ARG A 195 -11.89 9.25 -13.08
N LEU A 196 -10.71 8.64 -13.08
CA LEU A 196 -10.07 8.10 -11.87
C LEU A 196 -9.63 9.21 -10.92
N ALA A 197 -9.05 10.29 -11.45
CA ALA A 197 -8.68 11.47 -10.67
C ALA A 197 -9.90 12.15 -10.03
N ASP A 198 -10.97 12.35 -10.77
CA ASP A 198 -12.23 12.94 -10.28
C ASP A 198 -12.90 12.04 -9.21
N ALA A 199 -12.67 10.73 -9.27
CA ALA A 199 -13.14 9.76 -8.27
C ALA A 199 -12.22 9.66 -7.03
N GLY A 200 -11.13 10.44 -6.98
CA GLY A 200 -10.22 10.47 -5.83
C GLY A 200 -9.33 9.24 -5.71
N MET A 201 -8.90 8.68 -6.86
CA MET A 201 -7.85 7.66 -6.87
C MET A 201 -6.48 8.33 -6.69
N ASP A 202 -5.55 7.61 -6.07
CA ASP A 202 -4.24 8.13 -5.67
C ASP A 202 -3.16 7.91 -6.72
N VAL A 203 -3.28 6.84 -7.51
CA VAL A 203 -2.32 6.45 -8.56
C VAL A 203 -3.03 5.89 -9.78
N ILE A 204 -2.34 5.85 -10.92
CA ILE A 204 -2.80 5.14 -12.11
C ILE A 204 -2.02 3.84 -12.27
N LYS A 205 -2.73 2.72 -12.46
CA LYS A 205 -2.12 1.42 -12.76
C LYS A 205 -2.19 1.11 -14.24
N LEU A 206 -1.02 0.88 -14.88
CA LEU A 206 -0.88 0.42 -16.24
C LEU A 206 -0.51 -1.08 -16.31
N ILE A 207 -1.14 -1.77 -17.26
CA ILE A 207 -0.84 -3.16 -17.61
C ILE A 207 -0.66 -3.24 -19.13
N ASP A 208 0.26 -4.11 -19.61
CA ASP A 208 0.49 -4.34 -21.02
C ASP A 208 0.63 -3.04 -21.85
N HIS A 209 1.21 -2.01 -21.28
CA HIS A 209 1.35 -0.69 -21.88
C HIS A 209 2.31 -0.66 -23.10
N ASP A 210 3.12 -1.71 -23.28
CA ASP A 210 3.90 -1.93 -24.51
C ASP A 210 3.03 -2.31 -25.73
N LEU A 211 1.78 -2.73 -25.50
CA LEU A 211 0.79 -3.00 -26.55
C LEU A 211 0.02 -1.75 -26.99
N MET A 212 0.07 -0.67 -26.19
CA MET A 212 -0.48 0.64 -26.56
C MET A 212 0.37 1.30 -27.64
N THR A 213 -0.21 2.20 -28.43
CA THR A 213 0.63 3.14 -29.20
C THR A 213 1.41 4.04 -28.23
N LEU A 214 2.49 4.64 -28.70
CA LEU A 214 3.26 5.58 -27.88
C LEU A 214 2.38 6.75 -27.42
N GLU A 215 1.56 7.29 -28.32
CA GLU A 215 0.67 8.41 -28.05
C GLU A 215 -0.42 8.07 -27.01
N GLU A 216 -0.96 6.85 -27.04
CA GLU A 216 -1.92 6.38 -26.02
C GLU A 216 -1.26 6.27 -24.64
N ALA A 217 -0.12 5.58 -24.57
CA ALA A 217 0.59 5.37 -23.32
C ALA A 217 1.11 6.71 -22.73
N GLN A 218 1.65 7.59 -23.57
CA GLN A 218 2.09 8.93 -23.16
C GLN A 218 0.90 9.77 -22.66
N ALA A 219 -0.28 9.67 -23.31
CA ALA A 219 -1.46 10.39 -22.89
C ALA A 219 -1.96 9.99 -21.50
N VAL A 220 -1.79 8.72 -21.10
CA VAL A 220 -2.08 8.25 -19.74
C VAL A 220 -1.16 8.95 -18.73
N VAL A 221 0.15 8.92 -18.98
CA VAL A 221 1.15 9.48 -18.06
C VAL A 221 1.00 11.01 -17.95
N ASP A 222 0.91 11.70 -19.08
CA ASP A 222 0.74 13.17 -19.10
C ASP A 222 -0.49 13.63 -18.30
N GLU A 223 -1.62 12.93 -18.49
CA GLU A 223 -2.85 13.29 -17.79
C GLU A 223 -2.79 12.96 -16.30
N ALA A 224 -2.17 11.81 -15.93
CA ALA A 224 -1.96 11.45 -14.53
C ALA A 224 -1.08 12.49 -13.81
N HIS A 225 0.07 12.83 -14.39
CA HIS A 225 0.98 13.84 -13.81
C HIS A 225 0.34 15.22 -13.72
N LYS A 226 -0.48 15.60 -14.69
CA LYS A 226 -1.26 16.85 -14.63
C LYS A 226 -2.22 16.90 -13.43
N HIS A 227 -2.72 15.75 -12.97
CA HIS A 227 -3.54 15.61 -11.77
C HIS A 227 -2.72 15.33 -10.51
N GLY A 228 -1.39 15.35 -10.58
CA GLY A 228 -0.49 15.05 -9.46
C GLY A 228 -0.49 13.58 -9.04
N MET A 229 -0.90 12.67 -9.93
CA MET A 229 -0.95 11.22 -9.68
C MET A 229 0.28 10.54 -10.27
N ASN A 230 0.92 9.68 -9.49
CA ASN A 230 1.97 8.80 -9.99
C ASN A 230 1.38 7.69 -10.88
N VAL A 231 2.18 7.24 -11.85
CA VAL A 231 1.82 6.11 -12.72
C VAL A 231 2.69 4.91 -12.39
N VAL A 232 2.04 3.79 -12.08
CA VAL A 232 2.69 2.53 -11.75
C VAL A 232 2.37 1.48 -12.80
N ALA A 233 3.36 0.69 -13.22
CA ALA A 233 3.20 -0.19 -14.38
C ALA A 233 3.84 -1.56 -14.20
N HIS A 234 3.25 -2.58 -14.78
CA HIS A 234 3.88 -3.90 -14.90
C HIS A 234 5.25 -3.81 -15.59
N ALA A 235 6.18 -4.66 -15.16
CA ALA A 235 7.49 -4.85 -15.78
C ALA A 235 7.78 -6.36 -16.01
N HIS A 236 6.83 -7.06 -16.56
CA HIS A 236 6.94 -8.50 -16.86
C HIS A 236 7.86 -8.79 -18.04
N ARG A 237 7.94 -7.87 -18.98
CA ARG A 237 8.69 -8.03 -20.24
C ARG A 237 9.64 -6.86 -20.47
N PRO A 238 10.81 -7.06 -21.05
CA PRO A 238 11.70 -5.96 -21.40
C PRO A 238 11.06 -4.85 -22.27
N PRO A 239 10.14 -5.12 -23.22
CA PRO A 239 9.41 -4.07 -23.92
C PRO A 239 8.58 -3.16 -23.02
N GLU A 240 7.94 -3.69 -21.97
CA GLU A 240 7.21 -2.87 -20.97
C GLU A 240 8.16 -1.91 -20.27
N ILE A 241 9.33 -2.38 -19.86
CA ILE A 241 10.32 -1.53 -19.16
C ILE A 241 10.80 -0.42 -20.11
N ARG A 242 11.15 -0.75 -21.36
CA ARG A 242 11.59 0.24 -22.35
C ARG A 242 10.51 1.29 -22.61
N ARG A 243 9.28 0.86 -22.87
CA ARG A 243 8.15 1.75 -23.09
C ARG A 243 7.87 2.58 -21.85
N GLY A 244 7.89 1.98 -20.65
CA GLY A 244 7.65 2.68 -19.41
C GLY A 244 8.70 3.79 -19.14
N LEU A 245 9.98 3.51 -19.41
CA LEU A 245 11.05 4.52 -19.29
C LEU A 245 10.89 5.63 -20.34
N GLU A 246 10.43 5.30 -21.54
CA GLU A 246 10.19 6.27 -22.64
C GLU A 246 9.07 7.26 -22.29
N ILE A 247 7.98 6.78 -21.67
CA ILE A 247 6.80 7.59 -21.33
C ILE A 247 6.84 8.22 -19.94
N GLY A 248 7.85 7.91 -19.10
CA GLY A 248 8.02 8.50 -17.77
C GLY A 248 7.23 7.84 -16.65
N ILE A 249 7.20 6.49 -16.59
CA ILE A 249 6.62 5.75 -15.46
C ILE A 249 7.39 6.04 -14.18
N ASP A 250 6.67 6.19 -13.06
CA ASP A 250 7.23 6.55 -11.74
C ASP A 250 7.64 5.32 -10.94
N ASN A 251 6.91 4.20 -11.07
CA ASN A 251 7.21 2.94 -10.39
C ASN A 251 6.91 1.73 -11.26
N PHE A 252 7.86 0.80 -11.34
CA PHE A 252 7.67 -0.50 -11.96
C PHE A 252 7.31 -1.58 -10.94
N GLU A 253 6.44 -2.49 -11.36
CA GLU A 253 5.95 -3.61 -10.56
C GLU A 253 6.51 -4.93 -11.10
N HIS A 254 6.85 -5.84 -10.18
CA HIS A 254 7.33 -7.20 -10.44
C HIS A 254 8.79 -7.29 -10.94
N THR A 255 9.27 -8.54 -11.00
CA THR A 255 10.59 -8.90 -11.57
C THR A 255 10.49 -9.60 -12.91
N GLY A 256 9.28 -9.66 -13.45
CA GLY A 256 8.96 -10.27 -14.74
C GLY A 256 8.66 -11.78 -14.70
N LEU A 257 7.84 -12.19 -15.67
CA LEU A 257 7.45 -13.59 -15.87
C LEU A 257 8.50 -14.39 -16.65
N SER A 258 9.50 -13.71 -17.22
CA SER A 258 10.55 -14.35 -18.02
C SER A 258 11.45 -15.27 -17.17
N ALA A 259 11.78 -16.43 -17.73
CA ALA A 259 12.81 -17.30 -17.22
C ALA A 259 14.24 -16.89 -17.62
N SER A 260 14.42 -15.76 -18.31
CA SER A 260 15.74 -15.18 -18.56
C SER A 260 16.42 -14.84 -17.23
N PRO A 261 17.70 -15.18 -17.05
CA PRO A 261 18.38 -14.99 -15.76
C PRO A 261 18.63 -13.52 -15.45
N GLU A 262 18.58 -12.64 -16.43
CA GLU A 262 18.99 -11.24 -16.36
C GLU A 262 18.05 -10.34 -17.13
N TYR A 263 18.03 -9.06 -16.74
CA TYR A 263 17.54 -7.99 -17.63
C TYR A 263 18.55 -7.75 -18.76
N PRO A 264 18.08 -7.42 -19.99
CA PRO A 264 18.96 -7.09 -21.12
C PRO A 264 19.85 -5.86 -20.82
N ASP A 265 21.05 -5.83 -21.42
CA ASP A 265 22.04 -4.76 -21.22
C ASP A 265 21.49 -3.37 -21.56
N ASP A 266 20.68 -3.26 -22.60
CA ASP A 266 20.06 -2.00 -22.99
C ASP A 266 19.05 -1.51 -21.95
N VAL A 267 18.25 -2.41 -21.38
CA VAL A 267 17.32 -2.09 -20.25
C VAL A 267 18.13 -1.62 -19.05
N MET A 268 19.21 -2.34 -18.70
CA MET A 268 20.07 -1.95 -17.58
C MET A 268 20.73 -0.57 -17.78
N ARG A 269 21.15 -0.27 -19.00
CA ARG A 269 21.68 1.05 -19.35
C ARG A 269 20.61 2.14 -19.18
N MET A 270 19.42 1.95 -19.72
CA MET A 270 18.30 2.89 -19.60
C MET A 270 17.92 3.14 -18.12
N LEU A 271 17.85 2.08 -17.30
CA LEU A 271 17.56 2.19 -15.86
C LEU A 271 18.64 3.04 -15.14
N LYS A 272 19.92 2.77 -15.42
CA LYS A 272 21.04 3.56 -14.84
C LYS A 272 21.01 5.03 -15.26
N GLU A 273 20.72 5.29 -16.53
CA GLU A 273 20.57 6.66 -17.06
C GLU A 273 19.40 7.39 -16.38
N ARG A 274 18.22 6.74 -16.21
CA ARG A 274 17.08 7.33 -15.52
C ARG A 274 17.37 7.55 -14.04
N ALA A 275 17.99 6.59 -13.34
CA ALA A 275 18.36 6.74 -11.93
C ALA A 275 19.40 7.87 -11.72
N ALA A 276 20.39 8.00 -12.60
CA ALA A 276 21.35 9.09 -12.54
C ALA A 276 20.69 10.47 -12.77
N ALA A 277 19.76 10.58 -13.69
CA ALA A 277 18.99 11.81 -13.92
C ALA A 277 18.13 12.17 -12.69
N SER A 278 17.56 11.19 -12.03
CA SER A 278 16.74 11.35 -10.82
C SER A 278 17.48 12.03 -9.67
N MET A 279 18.76 11.72 -9.50
CA MET A 279 19.58 12.33 -8.44
C MET A 279 19.73 13.84 -8.58
N ILE A 280 19.53 14.38 -9.78
CA ILE A 280 19.67 15.82 -10.08
C ILE A 280 18.40 16.58 -9.70
N VAL A 281 17.22 15.92 -9.86
CA VAL A 281 15.91 16.57 -9.72
C VAL A 281 15.13 16.06 -8.50
N ASP A 282 15.70 15.17 -7.68
CA ASP A 282 15.08 14.50 -6.52
C ASP A 282 13.73 13.81 -6.89
N ASP A 283 13.74 13.11 -8.03
CA ASP A 283 12.60 12.37 -8.56
C ASP A 283 13.00 10.91 -8.85
N PRO A 284 13.14 10.04 -7.82
CA PRO A 284 13.63 8.68 -7.99
C PRO A 284 12.68 7.82 -8.83
N LEU A 285 13.26 6.94 -9.66
CA LEU A 285 12.51 5.83 -10.22
C LEU A 285 12.36 4.75 -9.14
N TYR A 286 11.12 4.32 -8.91
CA TYR A 286 10.81 3.29 -7.92
C TYR A 286 10.57 1.93 -8.56
N TRP A 287 10.74 0.87 -7.76
CA TRP A 287 10.49 -0.51 -8.19
C TRP A 287 9.95 -1.36 -7.05
N THR A 288 8.83 -2.05 -7.30
CA THR A 288 8.18 -2.97 -6.35
C THR A 288 8.27 -4.40 -6.89
N PRO A 289 9.27 -5.22 -6.48
CA PRO A 289 9.63 -6.44 -7.19
C PRO A 289 8.73 -7.65 -6.96
N THR A 290 7.93 -7.71 -5.90
CA THR A 290 6.93 -8.76 -5.58
C THR A 290 7.45 -10.21 -5.73
N VAL A 291 8.55 -10.55 -5.05
CA VAL A 291 9.27 -11.81 -5.30
C VAL A 291 8.80 -12.99 -4.47
N GLU A 292 8.15 -12.77 -3.31
CA GLU A 292 7.82 -13.81 -2.35
C GLU A 292 6.89 -14.91 -2.89
N GLY A 293 5.97 -14.57 -3.79
CA GLY A 293 5.02 -15.52 -4.36
C GLY A 293 5.68 -16.72 -5.02
N LEU A 294 6.88 -16.55 -5.56
CA LEU A 294 7.63 -17.65 -6.16
C LEU A 294 8.17 -18.63 -5.12
N TRP A 295 8.25 -18.25 -3.85
CA TRP A 295 8.55 -19.11 -2.72
C TRP A 295 7.28 -19.71 -2.12
N ASN A 296 6.25 -18.93 -1.92
CA ASN A 296 5.00 -19.37 -1.32
C ASN A 296 4.25 -20.40 -2.15
N PHE A 297 4.22 -20.28 -3.47
CA PHE A 297 3.59 -21.29 -4.31
C PHE A 297 4.20 -22.67 -4.12
N VAL A 298 5.53 -22.75 -4.02
CA VAL A 298 6.23 -24.02 -3.75
C VAL A 298 5.99 -24.48 -2.31
N ASP A 299 6.08 -23.56 -1.36
CA ASP A 299 5.92 -23.87 0.07
C ASP A 299 4.51 -24.36 0.38
N THR A 300 3.46 -23.72 -0.17
CA THR A 300 2.07 -24.15 0.01
C THR A 300 1.79 -25.49 -0.67
N ARG A 301 2.38 -25.73 -1.86
CA ARG A 301 2.31 -27.03 -2.53
C ARG A 301 2.91 -28.15 -1.68
N ASP A 302 4.10 -27.90 -1.12
CA ASP A 302 4.87 -28.90 -0.38
C ASP A 302 4.36 -29.09 1.07
N ASN A 303 3.65 -28.10 1.61
CA ASN A 303 3.14 -28.06 2.99
C ASN A 303 1.69 -27.52 3.04
N PRO A 304 0.71 -28.25 2.46
CA PRO A 304 -0.67 -27.78 2.35
C PRO A 304 -1.36 -27.57 3.72
N GLU A 305 -0.90 -28.25 4.76
CA GLU A 305 -1.41 -28.09 6.14
C GLU A 305 -1.21 -26.65 6.69
N LYS A 306 -0.31 -25.87 6.13
CA LYS A 306 -0.14 -24.45 6.49
C LYS A 306 -1.39 -23.63 6.23
N LEU A 307 -2.24 -24.04 5.29
CA LEU A 307 -3.51 -23.39 5.03
C LEU A 307 -4.48 -23.50 6.23
N ASP A 308 -4.34 -24.50 7.08
CA ASP A 308 -5.21 -24.68 8.24
C ASP A 308 -4.80 -23.81 9.44
N SER A 309 -3.54 -23.44 9.52
CA SER A 309 -2.98 -22.61 10.61
C SER A 309 -2.91 -21.12 10.29
N ASN A 310 -3.38 -20.72 9.12
CA ASN A 310 -3.18 -19.38 8.60
C ASN A 310 -4.28 -18.39 9.03
N CYS A 311 -3.93 -17.10 9.07
CA CYS A 311 -4.86 -15.99 9.37
C CYS A 311 -5.73 -15.56 8.17
N TRP A 312 -5.50 -16.12 6.98
CA TRP A 312 -6.09 -15.69 5.72
C TRP A 312 -7.62 -15.81 5.62
N TYR A 313 -8.23 -16.63 6.47
CA TYR A 313 -9.67 -16.81 6.52
C TYR A 313 -10.42 -15.76 7.38
N ARG A 314 -9.70 -14.86 8.05
CA ARG A 314 -10.31 -13.83 8.89
C ARG A 314 -11.19 -12.89 8.06
N GLY A 315 -12.46 -12.80 8.45
CA GLY A 315 -13.45 -11.94 7.80
C GLY A 315 -14.16 -12.58 6.58
N LEU A 316 -13.73 -13.77 6.14
CA LEU A 316 -14.39 -14.50 5.06
C LEU A 316 -15.49 -15.44 5.60
N GLU A 317 -16.52 -15.64 4.79
CA GLU A 317 -17.54 -16.67 5.05
C GLU A 317 -16.98 -18.08 4.85
N GLN A 318 -17.52 -19.06 5.56
CA GLN A 318 -17.05 -20.45 5.48
C GLN A 318 -17.12 -21.01 4.05
N SER A 319 -18.16 -20.67 3.30
CA SER A 319 -18.29 -21.07 1.90
C SER A 319 -17.18 -20.56 1.00
N THR A 320 -16.75 -19.32 1.23
CA THR A 320 -15.61 -18.71 0.51
C THR A 320 -14.29 -19.39 0.89
N ILE A 321 -14.10 -19.69 2.16
CA ILE A 321 -12.91 -20.41 2.67
C ILE A 321 -12.82 -21.79 2.02
N ASP A 322 -13.93 -22.53 2.01
CA ASP A 322 -13.99 -23.88 1.45
C ASP A 322 -13.72 -23.88 -0.06
N ASP A 323 -14.24 -22.88 -0.78
CA ASP A 323 -14.04 -22.71 -2.22
C ASP A 323 -12.58 -22.40 -2.55
N ILE A 324 -11.95 -21.45 -1.82
CA ILE A 324 -10.53 -21.16 -1.96
C ILE A 324 -9.69 -22.42 -1.71
N LYS A 325 -9.94 -23.16 -0.63
CA LYS A 325 -9.22 -24.41 -0.33
C LYS A 325 -9.39 -25.44 -1.44
N ALA A 326 -10.59 -25.58 -1.96
CA ALA A 326 -10.87 -26.50 -3.08
C ALA A 326 -10.10 -26.09 -4.34
N SER A 327 -10.02 -24.79 -4.63
CA SER A 327 -9.34 -24.25 -5.81
C SER A 327 -7.84 -24.52 -5.83
N ILE A 328 -7.20 -24.64 -4.65
CA ILE A 328 -5.76 -24.86 -4.50
C ILE A 328 -5.40 -26.30 -4.12
N ALA A 329 -6.38 -27.22 -4.06
CA ALA A 329 -6.14 -28.63 -3.73
C ALA A 329 -5.20 -29.33 -4.73
N HIS A 330 -5.11 -28.82 -5.96
CA HIS A 330 -4.27 -29.34 -7.05
C HIS A 330 -3.29 -28.26 -7.55
N PRO A 331 -2.34 -27.80 -6.74
CA PRO A 331 -1.46 -26.69 -7.08
C PRO A 331 -0.56 -26.97 -8.28
N ASP A 332 -0.27 -28.24 -8.58
CA ASP A 332 0.55 -28.61 -9.75
C ASP A 332 -0.16 -28.38 -11.10
N GLU A 333 -1.46 -28.16 -11.09
CA GLU A 333 -2.24 -27.81 -12.29
C GLU A 333 -2.23 -26.29 -12.56
N LEU A 334 -1.79 -25.46 -11.60
CA LEU A 334 -1.76 -24.02 -11.76
C LEU A 334 -0.58 -23.58 -12.64
N THR A 335 -0.85 -22.76 -13.64
CA THR A 335 0.18 -22.21 -14.54
C THR A 335 1.30 -21.50 -13.77
N TYR A 336 0.96 -20.79 -12.68
CA TYR A 336 1.94 -20.11 -11.84
C TYR A 336 2.95 -21.07 -11.22
N THR A 337 2.52 -22.22 -10.71
CA THR A 337 3.40 -23.20 -10.06
C THR A 337 4.31 -23.91 -11.06
N LEU A 338 3.83 -24.17 -12.27
CA LEU A 338 4.60 -24.85 -13.32
C LEU A 338 5.86 -24.06 -13.74
N LEU A 339 5.78 -22.74 -13.78
CA LEU A 339 6.88 -21.87 -14.18
C LEU A 339 7.78 -21.45 -13.02
N THR A 340 7.33 -21.63 -11.79
CA THR A 340 8.02 -21.17 -10.58
C THR A 340 9.47 -21.65 -10.46
N PRO A 341 9.82 -22.93 -10.66
CA PRO A 341 11.21 -23.39 -10.50
C PRO A 341 12.19 -22.63 -11.41
N LYS A 342 11.80 -22.36 -12.66
CA LYS A 342 12.64 -21.62 -13.63
C LYS A 342 12.77 -20.15 -13.24
N ARG A 343 11.66 -19.50 -12.89
CA ARG A 343 11.62 -18.09 -12.49
C ARG A 343 12.38 -17.83 -11.20
N LYS A 344 12.17 -18.68 -10.20
CA LYS A 344 12.84 -18.61 -8.88
C LYS A 344 14.36 -18.54 -9.02
N GLY A 345 14.94 -19.33 -9.94
CA GLY A 345 16.38 -19.34 -10.20
C GLY A 345 16.95 -18.02 -10.78
N THR A 346 16.11 -17.16 -11.36
CA THR A 346 16.54 -15.88 -11.96
C THR A 346 16.53 -14.71 -10.97
N LEU A 347 15.75 -14.79 -9.90
CA LEU A 347 15.41 -13.64 -9.07
C LEU A 347 16.60 -12.99 -8.39
N LYS A 348 17.52 -13.76 -7.83
CA LYS A 348 18.72 -13.22 -7.16
C LYS A 348 19.49 -12.24 -8.06
N LYS A 349 19.68 -12.65 -9.31
CA LYS A 349 20.44 -11.85 -10.28
C LYS A 349 19.67 -10.61 -10.70
N LYS A 350 18.38 -10.74 -10.96
CA LYS A 350 17.51 -9.59 -11.31
C LYS A 350 17.44 -8.56 -10.17
N ILE A 351 17.27 -9.00 -8.93
CA ILE A 351 17.29 -8.09 -7.77
C ILE A 351 18.65 -7.40 -7.63
N ALA A 352 19.76 -8.12 -7.83
CA ALA A 352 21.08 -7.51 -7.83
C ALA A 352 21.24 -6.45 -8.92
N GLN A 353 20.72 -6.72 -10.15
CA GLN A 353 20.72 -5.76 -11.25
C GLN A 353 19.86 -4.52 -10.94
N LEU A 354 18.67 -4.67 -10.34
CA LEU A 354 17.84 -3.55 -9.92
C LEU A 354 18.57 -2.68 -8.87
N ARG A 355 19.20 -3.28 -7.87
CA ARG A 355 20.00 -2.54 -6.89
C ARG A 355 21.18 -1.82 -7.55
N GLU A 356 21.89 -2.49 -8.47
CA GLU A 356 23.01 -1.90 -9.23
C GLU A 356 22.56 -0.75 -10.13
N SER A 357 21.32 -0.76 -10.62
CA SER A 357 20.80 0.30 -11.48
C SER A 357 20.56 1.62 -10.75
N GLY A 358 20.44 1.60 -9.42
CA GLY A 358 20.15 2.78 -8.61
C GLY A 358 18.66 3.12 -8.47
N VAL A 359 17.75 2.23 -8.90
CA VAL A 359 16.32 2.40 -8.62
C VAL A 359 16.05 2.22 -7.13
N VAL A 360 15.06 2.94 -6.59
CA VAL A 360 14.62 2.79 -5.20
C VAL A 360 13.61 1.65 -5.12
N MET A 361 13.97 0.58 -4.40
CA MET A 361 13.07 -0.56 -4.23
C MET A 361 12.13 -0.37 -3.04
N MET A 362 10.86 -0.76 -3.21
CA MET A 362 9.82 -0.76 -2.17
C MET A 362 9.26 -2.18 -1.98
N ILE A 363 8.85 -2.48 -0.74
CA ILE A 363 8.12 -3.71 -0.44
C ILE A 363 6.72 -3.62 -1.02
N GLY A 364 6.31 -4.66 -1.71
CA GLY A 364 4.97 -4.94 -2.17
C GLY A 364 4.89 -6.39 -2.59
N THR A 365 3.72 -6.98 -2.43
CA THR A 365 3.61 -8.44 -2.46
C THR A 365 2.83 -8.98 -3.64
N ASP A 366 1.92 -8.22 -4.23
CA ASP A 366 0.91 -8.74 -5.13
C ASP A 366 -0.02 -9.75 -4.41
N SER A 367 -0.32 -9.48 -3.11
CA SER A 367 -1.19 -10.35 -2.32
C SER A 367 -2.60 -10.36 -2.86
N GLY A 368 -3.24 -11.52 -2.71
CA GLY A 368 -4.54 -11.84 -3.29
C GLY A 368 -4.44 -12.75 -4.52
N ILE A 369 -3.34 -12.74 -5.28
CA ILE A 369 -3.13 -13.69 -6.38
C ILE A 369 -3.05 -15.15 -5.84
N PRO A 370 -3.14 -16.18 -6.70
CA PRO A 370 -3.19 -17.57 -6.23
C PRO A 370 -2.20 -17.92 -5.14
N MET A 371 -2.70 -18.46 -4.03
CA MET A 371 -1.93 -18.89 -2.84
C MET A 371 -1.14 -17.78 -2.12
N LYS A 372 -1.40 -16.50 -2.40
CA LYS A 372 -0.82 -15.35 -1.69
C LYS A 372 -1.86 -14.67 -0.81
N PHE A 373 -1.65 -14.72 0.48
CA PHE A 373 -2.63 -14.25 1.45
C PHE A 373 -2.17 -12.97 2.16
N HIS A 374 -3.08 -11.99 2.29
CA HIS A 374 -2.80 -10.66 2.82
C HIS A 374 -2.18 -10.65 4.22
N CYS A 375 -2.52 -11.64 5.05
CA CYS A 375 -2.07 -11.69 6.43
C CYS A 375 -0.60 -12.10 6.64
N GLN A 376 0.11 -12.52 5.58
CA GLN A 376 1.49 -13.02 5.72
C GLN A 376 2.44 -12.59 4.61
N SER A 377 1.89 -12.21 3.44
CA SER A 377 2.73 -11.96 2.24
C SER A 377 3.79 -10.88 2.47
N THR A 378 3.46 -9.78 3.16
CA THR A 378 4.41 -8.70 3.45
C THR A 378 5.60 -9.18 4.30
N TRP A 379 5.36 -10.02 5.32
CA TRP A 379 6.44 -10.61 6.11
C TRP A 379 7.26 -11.60 5.32
N ASN A 380 6.62 -12.39 4.47
CA ASN A 380 7.31 -13.33 3.59
C ASN A 380 8.19 -12.59 2.56
N GLU A 381 7.72 -11.47 2.01
CA GLU A 381 8.50 -10.62 1.11
C GLU A 381 9.76 -10.10 1.81
N LEU A 382 9.63 -9.55 3.03
CA LEU A 382 10.75 -9.11 3.86
C LEU A 382 11.74 -10.24 4.15
N ASP A 383 11.24 -11.43 4.51
CA ASP A 383 12.07 -12.60 4.79
C ASP A 383 12.86 -13.05 3.56
N VAL A 384 12.20 -13.11 2.40
CA VAL A 384 12.84 -13.44 1.12
C VAL A 384 13.90 -12.40 0.76
N TRP A 385 13.62 -11.10 0.92
CA TRP A 385 14.61 -10.05 0.67
C TRP A 385 15.86 -10.23 1.50
N VAL A 386 15.70 -10.44 2.80
CA VAL A 386 16.85 -10.53 3.72
C VAL A 386 17.56 -11.87 3.59
N ARG A 387 16.83 -13.00 3.71
CA ARG A 387 17.47 -14.31 3.81
C ARG A 387 17.85 -14.91 2.48
N VAL A 388 17.10 -14.59 1.42
CA VAL A 388 17.32 -15.19 0.10
C VAL A 388 18.06 -14.24 -0.83
N MET A 389 17.62 -12.97 -0.93
CA MET A 389 18.24 -11.98 -1.82
C MET A 389 19.50 -11.35 -1.23
N GLY A 390 19.69 -11.43 0.09
CA GLY A 390 20.85 -10.86 0.78
C GLY A 390 20.79 -9.35 0.91
N ILE A 391 19.60 -8.77 0.90
CA ILE A 391 19.39 -7.35 1.16
C ILE A 391 19.56 -7.09 2.65
N PRO A 392 20.32 -6.07 3.08
CA PRO A 392 20.45 -5.73 4.48
C PRO A 392 19.10 -5.48 5.14
N ALA A 393 18.88 -5.99 6.35
CA ALA A 393 17.60 -5.88 7.05
C ALA A 393 17.13 -4.42 7.20
N MET A 394 18.05 -3.48 7.47
CA MET A 394 17.70 -2.06 7.57
C MET A 394 17.21 -1.48 6.24
N GLU A 395 17.82 -1.88 5.12
CA GLU A 395 17.36 -1.49 3.77
C GLU A 395 15.96 -2.05 3.49
N ALA A 396 15.70 -3.30 3.88
CA ALA A 396 14.38 -3.91 3.74
C ALA A 396 13.31 -3.20 4.61
N ILE A 397 13.67 -2.78 5.84
CA ILE A 397 12.77 -1.99 6.70
C ILE A 397 12.48 -0.62 6.07
N GLN A 398 13.48 0.08 5.56
CA GLN A 398 13.26 1.35 4.85
C GLN A 398 12.36 1.18 3.62
N ALA A 399 12.52 0.08 2.87
CA ALA A 399 11.69 -0.27 1.73
C ALA A 399 10.24 -0.61 2.11
N ALA A 400 10.00 -1.00 3.36
CA ALA A 400 8.67 -1.32 3.91
C ALA A 400 8.07 -0.17 4.74
N THR A 401 8.72 0.97 4.86
CA THR A 401 8.28 2.06 5.74
C THR A 401 8.48 3.44 5.10
N PHE A 402 9.70 3.93 5.04
CA PHE A 402 10.03 5.29 4.59
C PHE A 402 9.84 5.51 3.09
N TRP A 403 10.39 4.62 2.24
CA TRP A 403 10.33 4.81 0.79
C TRP A 403 8.90 4.77 0.23
N PRO A 404 8.00 3.87 0.70
CA PRO A 404 6.59 3.93 0.36
C PRO A 404 5.92 5.25 0.71
N ALA A 405 6.16 5.76 1.91
CA ALA A 405 5.61 7.04 2.34
C ALA A 405 6.12 8.21 1.47
N LYS A 406 7.41 8.21 1.11
CA LYS A 406 8.00 9.19 0.21
C LYS A 406 7.42 9.10 -1.20
N PHE A 407 7.25 7.89 -1.75
CA PHE A 407 6.61 7.70 -3.05
C PHE A 407 5.17 8.23 -3.09
N MET A 408 4.43 8.03 -2.01
CA MET A 408 3.04 8.53 -1.90
C MET A 408 2.95 10.01 -1.46
N GLY A 409 4.08 10.70 -1.26
CA GLY A 409 4.11 12.12 -0.89
C GLY A 409 3.61 12.41 0.53
N VAL A 410 3.67 11.42 1.44
CA VAL A 410 3.19 11.53 2.83
C VAL A 410 4.30 11.30 3.86
N ASP A 411 5.56 11.37 3.46
CA ASP A 411 6.71 11.10 4.32
C ASP A 411 6.97 12.16 5.40
N GLU A 412 6.34 13.32 5.31
CA GLU A 412 6.31 14.30 6.40
C GLU A 412 5.40 13.88 7.57
N GLN A 413 4.50 12.92 7.35
CA GLN A 413 3.52 12.45 8.34
C GLN A 413 3.68 10.98 8.70
N LEU A 414 4.15 10.14 7.76
CA LEU A 414 4.16 8.68 7.87
C LEU A 414 5.56 8.10 7.54
N GLY A 415 5.70 6.79 7.75
CA GLY A 415 6.87 6.01 7.32
C GLY A 415 8.08 6.10 8.24
N SER A 416 8.04 6.88 9.31
CA SER A 416 9.11 6.92 10.30
C SER A 416 8.61 7.27 11.71
N VAL A 417 9.39 6.88 12.73
CA VAL A 417 9.14 7.23 14.14
C VAL A 417 10.08 8.36 14.54
N VAL A 418 9.64 9.59 14.30
CA VAL A 418 10.32 10.83 14.71
C VAL A 418 9.31 11.84 15.21
N ALA A 419 9.76 12.84 15.99
CA ALA A 419 8.86 13.85 16.50
C ALA A 419 8.20 14.67 15.36
N GLY A 420 6.90 14.94 15.53
CA GLY A 420 6.08 15.70 14.58
C GLY A 420 5.35 14.85 13.53
N ARG A 421 5.45 13.55 13.62
CA ARG A 421 4.79 12.61 12.69
C ARG A 421 3.70 11.81 13.35
#